data_665a7bbc2ff41e903123eb95c8cbfd6f
#
_entry.id   665a7bbc2ff41e903123eb95c8cbfd6f
#
_cell.length_a   1.000
_cell.length_b   1.000
_cell.length_c   1.000
_cell.angle_alpha   90.00
_cell.angle_beta   90.00
_cell.angle_gamma   90.00
#
_symmetry.space_group_name_H-M   'P 1'
#
loop_
_entity.id
_entity.type
_entity.pdbx_description
1 polymer ?
#
loop_
_entity_poly.entity_id
_entity_poly.type
_entity_poly.pdbx_seq_one_letter_code
_entity_poly.pdbx_strand_id
1 'polypeptide(L)'
;CADNDIAEERRVVSPPDLSKASKFLSFAPDSGGVGTQLVIKGENLGTDTAYLRVTVNGKRANIVGVNNDHIYAIVPARADNGLVKVFVGKGDQAQELTGDTPFRYFFKRNVSTVAGQNGKAERSDGEYTQATFRRPWALLCDKDDAIFEMDEGRGTNKDGALRRLYEGNVETLIQCNTGPFQSPTAAAFNAAQDTMYMVHLYNPDNCTSKVGLVAITRAAGFMDTRALVRMDNPKCTGIAVHPTTGDIIFNNQSDGYLYRYVPNTDLDKAWKRLKR
;
A
#
# COMPACT_ATOMS: atom_id res chain seq x y z
N CYS A 1 -38.75 44.06 4.09
CA CYS A 1 -37.92 42.85 4.07
C CYS A 1 -38.79 41.76 3.46
N ALA A 2 -38.51 41.39 2.23
CA ALA A 2 -39.19 40.29 1.56
C ALA A 2 -38.32 39.04 1.72
N ASP A 3 -38.83 38.04 2.44
CA ASP A 3 -38.27 36.73 2.51
C ASP A 3 -38.38 36.10 1.11
N ASN A 4 -37.23 35.87 0.48
CA ASN A 4 -37.12 35.04 -0.71
C ASN A 4 -37.05 33.59 -0.25
N ASP A 5 -38.19 32.95 -0.02
CA ASP A 5 -38.32 31.53 0.03
C ASP A 5 -38.05 30.97 -1.38
N ILE A 6 -36.78 30.59 -1.64
CA ILE A 6 -36.43 29.74 -2.78
C ILE A 6 -36.92 28.35 -2.38
N ALA A 7 -38.14 28.00 -2.82
CA ALA A 7 -38.62 26.63 -2.72
C ALA A 7 -37.65 25.73 -3.51
N GLU A 8 -36.87 24.89 -2.80
CA GLU A 8 -36.17 23.77 -3.41
C GLU A 8 -37.22 22.88 -4.10
N GLU A 9 -37.34 22.99 -5.42
CA GLU A 9 -38.08 22.01 -6.21
C GLU A 9 -37.52 20.63 -5.95
N ARG A 10 -38.19 19.86 -5.10
CA ARG A 10 -37.86 18.43 -4.92
C ARG A 10 -38.01 17.78 -6.28
N ARG A 11 -36.89 17.48 -6.90
CA ARG A 11 -36.84 16.70 -8.14
C ARG A 11 -37.55 15.36 -7.90
N VAL A 12 -38.71 15.19 -8.51
CA VAL A 12 -39.45 13.92 -8.47
C VAL A 12 -38.61 12.89 -9.21
N VAL A 13 -38.03 11.94 -8.48
CA VAL A 13 -37.30 10.82 -9.06
C VAL A 13 -38.27 9.69 -9.38
N SER A 14 -38.09 9.03 -10.52
CA SER A 14 -38.94 7.92 -10.97
C SER A 14 -38.07 6.70 -11.36
N PRO A 15 -38.54 5.50 -11.02
CA PRO A 15 -37.86 4.30 -11.50
C PRO A 15 -37.96 4.19 -13.03
N PRO A 16 -37.14 3.32 -13.65
CA PRO A 16 -37.35 2.93 -15.05
C PRO A 16 -38.72 2.28 -15.23
N ASP A 17 -39.29 2.42 -16.40
CA ASP A 17 -40.54 1.74 -16.76
C ASP A 17 -40.27 0.24 -16.97
N LEU A 18 -40.60 -0.58 -15.99
CA LEU A 18 -40.32 -2.03 -16.01
C LEU A 18 -41.14 -2.79 -17.08
N SER A 19 -42.12 -2.16 -17.74
CA SER A 19 -42.85 -2.75 -18.87
C SER A 19 -42.09 -2.61 -20.21
N LYS A 20 -41.03 -1.82 -20.23
CA LYS A 20 -40.20 -1.55 -21.40
C LYS A 20 -38.76 -1.98 -21.17
N ALA A 21 -38.13 -2.52 -22.20
CA ALA A 21 -36.71 -2.83 -22.14
C ALA A 21 -35.87 -1.55 -22.07
N SER A 22 -34.90 -1.51 -21.19
CA SER A 22 -33.87 -0.49 -21.18
C SER A 22 -32.79 -0.80 -22.22
N LYS A 23 -32.12 0.23 -22.76
CA LYS A 23 -31.06 0.07 -23.74
C LYS A 23 -29.82 0.88 -23.38
N PHE A 24 -28.66 0.33 -23.68
CA PHE A 24 -27.38 1.01 -23.72
C PHE A 24 -27.12 1.45 -25.16
N LEU A 25 -26.88 2.72 -25.42
CA LEU A 25 -26.65 3.24 -26.78
C LEU A 25 -25.18 3.57 -27.03
N SER A 26 -24.56 4.30 -26.11
CA SER A 26 -23.17 4.71 -26.22
C SER A 26 -22.64 5.25 -24.89
N PHE A 27 -21.35 5.47 -24.82
CA PHE A 27 -20.74 6.24 -23.72
C PHE A 27 -19.59 7.11 -24.24
N ALA A 28 -19.28 8.18 -23.54
CA ALA A 28 -18.17 9.07 -23.79
C ALA A 28 -17.64 9.67 -22.46
N PRO A 29 -16.31 9.92 -22.38
CA PRO A 29 -15.27 9.56 -23.33
C PRO A 29 -14.99 8.06 -23.35
N ASP A 30 -14.36 7.55 -24.41
CA ASP A 30 -13.97 6.15 -24.55
C ASP A 30 -12.71 5.78 -23.75
N SER A 31 -12.07 6.77 -23.15
CA SER A 31 -10.82 6.61 -22.43
C SER A 31 -10.62 7.67 -21.34
N GLY A 32 -9.87 7.32 -20.30
CA GLY A 32 -9.55 8.22 -19.19
C GLY A 32 -8.96 7.48 -18.00
N GLY A 33 -8.62 8.21 -16.95
CA GLY A 33 -8.15 7.66 -15.68
C GLY A 33 -9.21 7.70 -14.59
N VAL A 34 -8.78 7.48 -13.36
CA VAL A 34 -9.62 7.68 -12.16
C VAL A 34 -10.22 9.10 -12.14
N GLY A 35 -11.48 9.20 -11.77
CA GLY A 35 -12.17 10.51 -11.71
C GLY A 35 -12.69 11.00 -13.06
N THR A 36 -12.43 10.33 -14.18
CA THR A 36 -13.02 10.68 -15.46
C THR A 36 -14.53 10.59 -15.38
N GLN A 37 -15.21 11.64 -15.80
CA GLN A 37 -16.66 11.67 -15.88
C GLN A 37 -17.11 10.96 -17.17
N LEU A 38 -17.86 9.88 -17.01
CA LEU A 38 -18.52 9.15 -18.09
C LEU A 38 -19.94 9.65 -18.24
N VAL A 39 -20.32 9.94 -19.49
CA VAL A 39 -21.70 10.15 -19.90
C VAL A 39 -22.15 8.92 -20.66
N ILE A 40 -23.08 8.17 -20.11
CA ILE A 40 -23.65 6.98 -20.72
C ILE A 40 -25.02 7.34 -21.27
N LYS A 41 -25.22 7.15 -22.55
CA LYS A 41 -26.48 7.38 -23.25
C LYS A 41 -27.27 6.07 -23.37
N GLY A 42 -28.55 6.14 -23.06
CA GLY A 42 -29.42 4.96 -23.13
C GLY A 42 -30.87 5.33 -23.34
N GLU A 43 -31.76 4.36 -23.18
CA GLU A 43 -33.22 4.53 -23.23
C GLU A 43 -33.83 3.88 -21.99
N ASN A 44 -34.87 4.48 -21.41
CA ASN A 44 -35.61 3.94 -20.29
C ASN A 44 -34.73 3.64 -19.06
N LEU A 45 -33.88 4.59 -18.66
CA LEU A 45 -33.00 4.44 -17.52
C LEU A 45 -33.65 4.89 -16.20
N GLY A 46 -34.76 5.64 -16.25
CA GLY A 46 -35.36 6.28 -15.10
C GLY A 46 -34.54 7.47 -14.61
N THR A 47 -34.97 8.06 -13.49
CA THR A 47 -34.26 9.16 -12.84
C THR A 47 -33.86 8.87 -11.39
N ASP A 48 -34.17 7.67 -10.90
CA ASP A 48 -33.81 7.20 -9.56
C ASP A 48 -32.55 6.37 -9.60
N THR A 49 -31.46 6.90 -9.03
CA THR A 49 -30.15 6.21 -8.95
C THR A 49 -30.20 4.91 -8.13
N ALA A 50 -31.21 4.73 -7.27
CA ALA A 50 -31.38 3.48 -6.49
C ALA A 50 -31.69 2.26 -7.36
N TYR A 51 -32.13 2.46 -8.60
CA TYR A 51 -32.38 1.42 -9.60
C TYR A 51 -31.24 1.24 -10.60
N LEU A 52 -30.13 1.94 -10.40
CA LEU A 52 -29.02 1.94 -11.34
C LEU A 52 -27.72 1.53 -10.66
N ARG A 53 -26.94 0.72 -11.34
CA ARG A 53 -25.56 0.40 -11.01
C ARG A 53 -24.71 0.44 -12.27
N VAL A 54 -23.63 1.18 -12.22
CA VAL A 54 -22.66 1.28 -13.33
C VAL A 54 -21.36 0.61 -12.92
N THR A 55 -20.76 -0.14 -13.82
CA THR A 55 -19.43 -0.70 -13.63
C THR A 55 -18.53 -0.43 -14.83
N VAL A 56 -17.25 -0.24 -14.57
CA VAL A 56 -16.18 -0.19 -15.58
C VAL A 56 -15.25 -1.37 -15.28
N ASN A 57 -15.15 -2.29 -16.21
CA ASN A 57 -14.41 -3.55 -16.01
C ASN A 57 -14.79 -4.28 -14.69
N GLY A 58 -16.08 -4.35 -14.40
CA GLY A 58 -16.62 -4.97 -13.18
C GLY A 58 -16.50 -4.13 -11.91
N LYS A 59 -15.73 -3.05 -11.87
CA LYS A 59 -15.61 -2.16 -10.71
C LYS A 59 -16.72 -1.11 -10.70
N ARG A 60 -17.37 -0.94 -9.54
CA ARG A 60 -18.48 -0.02 -9.37
C ARG A 60 -18.03 1.42 -9.57
N ALA A 61 -18.70 2.11 -10.50
CA ALA A 61 -18.59 3.56 -10.73
C ALA A 61 -19.59 4.32 -9.86
N ASN A 62 -19.22 5.50 -9.39
CA ASN A 62 -20.11 6.37 -8.64
C ASN A 62 -21.02 7.15 -9.60
N ILE A 63 -22.33 7.00 -9.48
CA ILE A 63 -23.30 7.76 -10.27
C ILE A 63 -23.49 9.09 -9.60
N VAL A 64 -23.20 10.19 -10.33
CA VAL A 64 -23.33 11.58 -9.85
C VAL A 64 -24.58 12.28 -10.37
N GLY A 65 -25.24 11.68 -11.35
CA GLY A 65 -26.50 12.19 -11.88
C GLY A 65 -27.11 11.22 -12.88
N VAL A 66 -28.43 11.34 -13.07
CA VAL A 66 -29.17 10.57 -14.06
C VAL A 66 -30.35 11.37 -14.55
N ASN A 67 -30.68 11.23 -15.82
CA ASN A 67 -31.98 11.49 -16.39
C ASN A 67 -32.40 10.25 -17.19
N ASN A 68 -33.61 10.27 -17.77
CA ASN A 68 -34.17 9.05 -18.38
C ASN A 68 -33.36 8.48 -19.53
N ASP A 69 -32.46 9.22 -20.14
CA ASP A 69 -31.66 8.86 -21.30
C ASP A 69 -30.15 9.01 -21.12
N HIS A 70 -29.70 9.58 -19.98
CA HIS A 70 -28.28 9.72 -19.67
C HIS A 70 -27.96 9.37 -18.22
N ILE A 71 -26.83 8.69 -18.00
CA ILE A 71 -26.21 8.48 -16.69
C ILE A 71 -24.86 9.18 -16.69
N TYR A 72 -24.61 9.97 -15.63
CA TYR A 72 -23.32 10.58 -15.36
C TYR A 72 -22.65 9.81 -14.25
N ALA A 73 -21.51 9.16 -14.58
CA ALA A 73 -20.79 8.32 -13.63
C ALA A 73 -19.31 8.70 -13.59
N ILE A 74 -18.66 8.42 -12.47
CA ILE A 74 -17.23 8.67 -12.28
C ILE A 74 -16.48 7.35 -12.36
N VAL A 75 -15.46 7.28 -13.21
CA VAL A 75 -14.59 6.11 -13.38
C VAL A 75 -13.85 5.84 -12.07
N PRO A 76 -13.97 4.62 -11.50
CA PRO A 76 -13.33 4.27 -10.24
C PRO A 76 -11.82 4.08 -10.38
N ALA A 77 -11.11 4.15 -9.25
CA ALA A 77 -9.69 3.85 -9.21
C ALA A 77 -9.41 2.41 -9.61
N ARG A 78 -8.33 2.19 -10.37
CA ARG A 78 -7.86 0.85 -10.80
C ARG A 78 -8.94 0.04 -11.54
N ALA A 79 -9.78 0.70 -12.35
CA ALA A 79 -10.81 0.00 -13.12
C ALA A 79 -10.20 -0.91 -14.18
N ASP A 80 -9.02 -0.51 -14.72
CA ASP A 80 -8.38 -1.17 -15.86
C ASP A 80 -9.22 -1.11 -17.14
N ASN A 81 -8.69 -1.61 -18.26
CA ASN A 81 -9.40 -1.67 -19.53
C ASN A 81 -10.53 -2.68 -19.46
N GLY A 82 -11.70 -2.33 -19.92
CA GLY A 82 -12.81 -3.28 -19.93
C GLY A 82 -14.15 -2.65 -20.27
N LEU A 83 -15.18 -3.47 -20.31
CA LEU A 83 -16.51 -3.03 -20.73
C LEU A 83 -17.18 -2.17 -19.67
N VAL A 84 -17.91 -1.17 -20.15
CA VAL A 84 -18.85 -0.38 -19.34
C VAL A 84 -20.18 -1.13 -19.33
N LYS A 85 -20.68 -1.42 -18.13
CA LYS A 85 -21.97 -2.08 -17.93
C LYS A 85 -22.88 -1.24 -17.06
N VAL A 86 -24.16 -1.23 -17.40
CA VAL A 86 -25.24 -0.62 -16.63
C VAL A 86 -26.22 -1.70 -16.22
N PHE A 87 -26.56 -1.75 -14.96
CA PHE A 87 -27.59 -2.63 -14.43
C PHE A 87 -28.79 -1.76 -14.07
N VAL A 88 -29.94 -2.06 -14.67
CA VAL A 88 -31.20 -1.33 -14.50
C VAL A 88 -32.19 -2.20 -13.76
N GLY A 89 -32.60 -1.81 -12.57
CA GLY A 89 -33.48 -2.59 -11.69
C GLY A 89 -32.85 -2.83 -10.32
N LYS A 90 -33.47 -3.68 -9.51
CA LYS A 90 -33.02 -4.02 -8.15
C LYS A 90 -32.72 -5.50 -8.01
N GLY A 91 -31.68 -5.80 -7.23
CA GLY A 91 -31.29 -7.18 -6.90
C GLY A 91 -30.96 -8.02 -8.13
N ASP A 92 -31.27 -9.31 -8.07
CA ASP A 92 -30.97 -10.30 -9.10
C ASP A 92 -31.85 -10.17 -10.36
N GLN A 93 -32.91 -9.33 -10.31
CA GLN A 93 -33.79 -9.03 -11.43
C GLN A 93 -33.30 -7.83 -12.26
N ALA A 94 -32.16 -7.23 -11.95
CA ALA A 94 -31.62 -6.12 -12.69
C ALA A 94 -31.21 -6.54 -14.12
N GLN A 95 -31.70 -5.84 -15.12
CA GLN A 95 -31.30 -6.02 -16.52
C GLN A 95 -29.86 -5.53 -16.68
N GLU A 96 -28.97 -6.40 -17.16
CA GLU A 96 -27.61 -6.04 -17.52
C GLU A 96 -27.56 -5.49 -18.95
N LEU A 97 -27.04 -4.31 -19.11
CA LEU A 97 -26.78 -3.63 -20.37
C LEU A 97 -25.27 -3.45 -20.53
N THR A 98 -24.71 -3.81 -21.67
CA THR A 98 -23.27 -3.76 -21.91
C THR A 98 -22.95 -2.88 -23.10
N GLY A 99 -21.96 -2.01 -22.95
CA GLY A 99 -21.42 -1.22 -24.04
C GLY A 99 -20.63 -2.07 -25.06
N ASP A 100 -20.74 -1.76 -26.32
CA ASP A 100 -20.11 -2.54 -27.40
C ASP A 100 -18.58 -2.41 -27.45
N THR A 101 -18.02 -1.32 -26.90
CA THR A 101 -16.59 -1.05 -26.93
C THR A 101 -16.03 -1.00 -25.50
N PRO A 102 -14.79 -1.46 -25.28
CA PRO A 102 -14.16 -1.33 -23.98
C PRO A 102 -13.74 0.11 -23.70
N PHE A 103 -13.88 0.55 -22.45
CA PHE A 103 -13.26 1.75 -21.95
C PHE A 103 -11.76 1.53 -21.83
N ARG A 104 -10.93 2.45 -22.32
CA ARG A 104 -9.47 2.43 -22.24
C ARG A 104 -9.03 3.21 -21.00
N TYR A 105 -8.55 2.50 -19.97
CA TYR A 105 -8.17 3.09 -18.71
C TYR A 105 -6.70 3.54 -18.74
N PHE A 106 -6.45 4.79 -18.40
CA PHE A 106 -5.09 5.34 -18.26
C PHE A 106 -4.69 5.41 -16.79
N PHE A 107 -3.65 4.68 -16.45
CA PHE A 107 -3.02 4.83 -15.14
C PHE A 107 -2.24 6.14 -15.11
N LYS A 108 -2.72 7.10 -14.33
CA LYS A 108 -1.95 8.28 -14.02
C LYS A 108 -0.95 7.91 -12.92
N ARG A 109 0.32 7.78 -13.29
CA ARG A 109 1.41 7.55 -12.33
C ARG A 109 1.81 8.88 -11.75
N ASN A 110 1.59 9.06 -10.46
CA ASN A 110 2.05 10.24 -9.72
C ASN A 110 3.14 9.80 -8.75
N VAL A 111 4.20 10.59 -8.67
CA VAL A 111 5.19 10.51 -7.59
C VAL A 111 5.01 11.75 -6.74
N SER A 112 4.81 11.53 -5.45
CA SER A 112 4.71 12.62 -4.47
C SER A 112 5.59 12.31 -3.28
N THR A 113 6.07 13.34 -2.60
CA THR A 113 6.76 13.19 -1.32
C THR A 113 5.76 12.74 -0.26
N VAL A 114 6.06 11.64 0.42
CA VAL A 114 5.27 11.15 1.56
C VAL A 114 5.69 11.89 2.82
N ALA A 115 6.99 11.92 3.10
CA ALA A 115 7.56 12.58 4.29
C ALA A 115 8.97 13.08 3.98
N GLY A 116 9.46 14.03 4.78
CA GLY A 116 10.81 14.56 4.67
C GLY A 116 10.88 15.98 4.13
N GLN A 117 12.02 16.61 4.31
CA GLN A 117 12.31 17.97 3.88
C GLN A 117 13.48 18.01 2.90
N ASN A 118 13.31 18.75 1.81
CA ASN A 118 14.36 18.93 0.83
C ASN A 118 15.58 19.67 1.44
N GLY A 119 16.78 19.17 1.14
CA GLY A 119 18.04 19.77 1.59
C GLY A 119 18.37 19.54 3.07
N LYS A 120 17.59 18.77 3.80
CA LYS A 120 17.83 18.38 5.19
C LYS A 120 18.30 16.92 5.25
N ALA A 121 19.56 16.72 5.63
CA ALA A 121 20.19 15.41 5.74
C ALA A 121 20.44 15.01 7.22
N GLU A 122 19.66 15.53 8.11
CA GLU A 122 19.63 15.19 9.53
C GLU A 122 18.48 14.21 9.80
N ARG A 123 18.51 13.52 10.91
CA ARG A 123 17.38 12.69 11.35
C ARG A 123 16.61 13.39 12.44
N SER A 124 15.35 13.68 12.21
CA SER A 124 14.42 14.19 13.23
C SER A 124 13.05 13.54 13.08
N ASP A 125 12.43 13.24 14.19
CA ASP A 125 11.06 12.76 14.29
C ASP A 125 10.07 13.92 14.23
N GLY A 126 8.79 13.64 14.02
CA GLY A 126 7.70 14.61 13.97
C GLY A 126 6.72 14.34 12.84
N GLU A 127 5.88 15.32 12.54
CA GLU A 127 4.92 15.23 11.43
C GLU A 127 5.64 14.96 10.10
N TYR A 128 4.97 14.33 9.14
CA TYR A 128 5.52 13.96 7.83
C TYR A 128 6.23 15.13 7.13
N THR A 129 5.67 16.34 7.25
CA THR A 129 6.23 17.56 6.63
C THR A 129 7.39 18.17 7.41
N GLN A 130 7.60 17.77 8.66
CA GLN A 130 8.64 18.28 9.55
C GLN A 130 9.77 17.28 9.80
N ALA A 131 9.47 15.99 9.73
CA ALA A 131 10.47 14.95 9.88
C ALA A 131 11.55 15.04 8.80
N THR A 132 12.75 14.63 9.16
CA THR A 132 13.87 14.57 8.21
C THR A 132 14.51 13.18 8.24
N PHE A 133 15.13 12.80 7.12
CA PHE A 133 15.75 11.49 6.92
C PHE A 133 17.20 11.70 6.51
N ARG A 134 18.08 10.95 7.14
CA ARG A 134 19.51 11.09 6.83
C ARG A 134 19.93 10.20 5.68
N ARG A 135 19.69 8.90 5.79
CA ARG A 135 20.05 7.89 4.81
C ARG A 135 19.01 6.77 4.78
N PRO A 136 17.80 7.06 4.30
CA PRO A 136 16.78 6.05 4.17
C PRO A 136 17.27 4.98 3.18
N TRP A 137 17.48 3.75 3.67
CA TRP A 137 18.08 2.68 2.90
C TRP A 137 17.04 1.68 2.41
N ALA A 138 16.14 1.30 3.27
CA ALA A 138 15.11 0.34 2.94
C ALA A 138 13.77 0.69 3.59
N LEU A 139 12.70 0.22 2.98
CA LEU A 139 11.33 0.43 3.44
C LEU A 139 10.59 -0.89 3.51
N LEU A 140 9.70 -1.03 4.47
CA LEU A 140 8.80 -2.16 4.63
C LEU A 140 7.44 -1.65 5.09
N CYS A 141 6.35 -2.11 4.45
CA CYS A 141 4.99 -1.78 4.86
C CYS A 141 4.37 -2.96 5.60
N ASP A 142 3.56 -2.67 6.60
CA ASP A 142 2.78 -3.68 7.29
C ASP A 142 1.30 -3.67 6.86
N LYS A 143 0.54 -4.61 7.44
CA LYS A 143 -0.90 -4.77 7.17
C LYS A 143 -1.78 -3.64 7.72
N ASP A 144 -1.25 -2.82 8.62
CA ASP A 144 -1.96 -1.73 9.28
C ASP A 144 -1.57 -0.36 8.67
N ASP A 145 -1.03 -0.38 7.43
CA ASP A 145 -0.58 0.77 6.64
C ASP A 145 0.59 1.58 7.27
N ALA A 146 1.28 1.02 8.26
CA ALA A 146 2.51 1.62 8.74
C ALA A 146 3.67 1.34 7.79
N ILE A 147 4.52 2.34 7.57
CA ILE A 147 5.76 2.23 6.81
C ILE A 147 6.92 2.21 7.80
N PHE A 148 7.74 1.18 7.74
CA PHE A 148 8.98 1.08 8.50
C PHE A 148 10.14 1.50 7.62
N GLU A 149 10.92 2.46 8.09
CA GLU A 149 12.09 2.99 7.41
C GLU A 149 13.35 2.58 8.17
N MET A 150 14.31 2.08 7.42
CA MET A 150 15.62 1.66 7.91
C MET A 150 16.65 2.70 7.51
N ASP A 151 17.12 3.49 8.49
CA ASP A 151 18.22 4.43 8.32
C ASP A 151 19.55 3.70 8.56
N GLU A 152 20.38 3.60 7.52
CA GLU A 152 21.60 2.77 7.55
C GLU A 152 22.67 3.26 8.54
N GLY A 153 22.77 4.56 8.76
CA GLY A 153 23.71 5.12 9.73
C GLY A 153 25.18 4.91 9.39
N ARG A 154 25.57 5.03 8.12
CA ARG A 154 26.98 4.98 7.71
C ARG A 154 27.73 6.25 8.13
N GLY A 155 29.00 6.09 8.52
CA GLY A 155 29.93 7.16 8.84
C GLY A 155 30.33 7.16 10.32
N THR A 156 30.91 8.23 10.79
CA THR A 156 31.39 8.40 12.17
C THR A 156 30.25 8.55 13.20
N ASN A 157 29.03 8.69 12.73
CA ASN A 157 27.86 8.89 13.59
C ASN A 157 27.09 7.56 13.73
N LYS A 158 26.82 7.19 14.95
CA LYS A 158 26.09 5.97 15.37
C LYS A 158 24.57 6.12 15.13
N ASP A 159 24.17 6.45 13.89
CA ASP A 159 22.82 6.96 13.61
C ASP A 159 21.90 5.96 12.91
N GLY A 160 22.28 4.69 12.79
CA GLY A 160 21.36 3.65 12.28
C GLY A 160 20.10 3.59 13.14
N ALA A 161 18.94 3.48 12.50
CA ALA A 161 17.67 3.44 13.20
C ALA A 161 16.62 2.62 12.45
N LEU A 162 15.66 2.11 13.20
CA LEU A 162 14.36 1.69 12.70
C LEU A 162 13.35 2.78 13.07
N ARG A 163 12.65 3.28 12.07
CA ARG A 163 11.63 4.32 12.25
C ARG A 163 10.31 3.86 11.69
N ARG A 164 9.23 4.38 12.25
CA ARG A 164 7.86 4.12 11.80
C ARG A 164 7.23 5.41 11.31
N LEU A 165 6.60 5.35 10.14
CA LEU A 165 5.74 6.37 9.58
C LEU A 165 4.31 5.86 9.68
N TYR A 166 3.50 6.50 10.49
CA TYR A 166 2.12 6.10 10.73
C TYR A 166 1.26 7.31 11.10
N GLU A 167 0.05 7.40 10.57
CA GLU A 167 -0.93 8.45 10.86
C GLU A 167 -0.37 9.89 10.83
N GLY A 168 0.46 10.17 9.80
CA GLY A 168 1.00 11.51 9.59
C GLY A 168 2.26 11.84 10.41
N ASN A 169 2.74 10.93 11.23
CA ASN A 169 3.89 11.13 12.11
C ASN A 169 5.02 10.14 11.83
N VAL A 170 6.24 10.57 12.06
CA VAL A 170 7.47 9.76 11.99
C VAL A 170 8.06 9.66 13.38
N GLU A 171 8.33 8.44 13.84
CA GLU A 171 8.95 8.18 15.13
C GLU A 171 10.10 7.18 15.01
N THR A 172 11.14 7.36 15.80
CA THR A 172 12.26 6.44 15.94
C THR A 172 11.92 5.35 16.96
N LEU A 173 11.83 4.12 16.53
CA LEU A 173 11.52 2.96 17.38
C LEU A 173 12.78 2.41 18.05
N ILE A 174 13.84 2.21 17.28
CA ILE A 174 15.10 1.62 17.76
C ILE A 174 16.27 2.40 17.16
N GLN A 175 17.25 2.72 17.99
CA GLN A 175 18.50 3.34 17.54
C GLN A 175 19.65 2.33 17.54
N CYS A 176 20.66 2.56 16.72
CA CYS A 176 21.92 1.81 16.72
C CYS A 176 22.51 1.72 18.14
N ASN A 177 23.09 0.57 18.46
CA ASN A 177 23.62 0.23 19.79
C ASN A 177 22.56 0.00 20.89
N THR A 178 21.29 -0.12 20.53
CA THR A 178 20.27 -0.65 21.44
C THR A 178 20.32 -2.19 21.38
N GLY A 179 20.91 -2.80 22.39
CA GLY A 179 21.11 -4.26 22.41
C GLY A 179 21.86 -4.78 21.16
N PRO A 180 21.34 -5.79 20.46
CA PRO A 180 21.95 -6.34 19.24
C PRO A 180 21.71 -5.51 17.98
N PHE A 181 20.95 -4.41 18.04
CA PHE A 181 20.60 -3.61 16.88
C PHE A 181 21.77 -2.78 16.37
N GLN A 182 21.98 -2.79 15.06
CA GLN A 182 23.07 -2.08 14.38
C GLN A 182 22.54 -1.27 13.20
N SER A 183 23.36 -1.09 12.16
CA SER A 183 22.96 -0.45 10.92
C SER A 183 22.01 -1.36 10.12
N PRO A 184 20.70 -1.12 10.15
CA PRO A 184 19.73 -1.95 9.45
C PRO A 184 19.82 -1.70 7.94
N THR A 185 19.67 -2.77 7.17
CA THR A 185 19.80 -2.69 5.70
C THR A 185 18.62 -3.27 4.95
N ALA A 186 17.95 -4.26 5.51
CA ALA A 186 16.74 -4.83 4.94
C ALA A 186 15.94 -5.57 6.00
N ALA A 187 14.64 -5.65 5.81
CA ALA A 187 13.74 -6.38 6.68
C ALA A 187 12.63 -7.10 5.91
N ALA A 188 12.05 -8.12 6.53
CA ALA A 188 10.87 -8.80 6.03
C ALA A 188 10.00 -9.27 7.20
N PHE A 189 8.69 -9.26 7.02
CA PHE A 189 7.76 -9.82 7.98
C PHE A 189 7.56 -11.31 7.78
N ASN A 190 7.25 -12.03 8.86
CA ASN A 190 6.61 -13.33 8.73
C ASN A 190 5.18 -13.19 8.18
N ALA A 191 4.54 -14.33 7.83
CA ALA A 191 3.20 -14.33 7.21
C ALA A 191 2.11 -13.66 8.10
N ALA A 192 2.21 -13.81 9.41
CA ALA A 192 1.27 -13.19 10.36
C ALA A 192 1.55 -11.70 10.59
N GLN A 193 2.71 -11.21 10.16
CA GLN A 193 3.22 -9.85 10.41
C GLN A 193 3.30 -9.49 11.90
N ASP A 194 3.50 -10.48 12.75
CA ASP A 194 3.76 -10.31 14.18
C ASP A 194 5.24 -10.21 14.51
N THR A 195 6.12 -10.65 13.61
CA THR A 195 7.56 -10.63 13.74
C THR A 195 8.21 -10.05 12.47
N MET A 196 9.02 -9.03 12.66
CA MET A 196 9.91 -8.46 11.64
C MET A 196 11.29 -9.07 11.82
N TYR A 197 11.83 -9.65 10.76
CA TYR A 197 13.21 -10.09 10.68
C TYR A 197 14.03 -9.05 9.97
N MET A 198 15.17 -8.67 10.54
CA MET A 198 16.00 -7.59 10.01
C MET A 198 17.46 -8.02 9.96
N VAL A 199 18.11 -7.66 8.85
CA VAL A 199 19.53 -7.88 8.65
C VAL A 199 20.33 -6.59 8.77
N HIS A 200 21.57 -6.73 9.19
CA HIS A 200 22.44 -5.63 9.53
C HIS A 200 23.75 -5.63 8.76
N LEU A 201 24.30 -4.42 8.63
CA LEU A 201 25.66 -4.20 8.19
C LEU A 201 26.54 -3.94 9.41
N TYR A 202 27.58 -4.75 9.60
CA TYR A 202 28.58 -4.48 10.63
C TYR A 202 29.47 -3.30 10.21
N ASN A 203 29.56 -2.34 11.08
CA ASN A 203 30.52 -1.26 10.97
C ASN A 203 31.30 -1.17 12.29
N PRO A 204 32.60 -1.52 12.33
CA PRO A 204 33.39 -1.49 13.55
C PRO A 204 33.48 -0.12 14.21
N ASP A 205 33.32 0.94 13.41
CA ASP A 205 33.41 2.30 13.94
C ASP A 205 32.14 2.75 14.67
N ASN A 206 31.01 2.10 14.40
CA ASN A 206 29.70 2.53 14.88
C ASN A 206 29.00 1.56 15.82
N CYS A 207 29.16 0.25 15.60
CA CYS A 207 28.40 -0.77 16.30
C CYS A 207 29.28 -1.97 16.63
N THR A 208 29.31 -2.38 17.88
CA THR A 208 30.18 -3.45 18.36
C THR A 208 29.55 -4.85 18.24
N SER A 209 28.28 -4.93 17.97
CA SER A 209 27.55 -6.20 17.92
C SER A 209 27.75 -6.88 16.55
N LYS A 210 28.22 -8.12 16.57
CA LYS A 210 28.42 -8.97 15.38
C LYS A 210 27.16 -9.78 15.04
N VAL A 211 26.00 -9.09 14.94
CA VAL A 211 24.73 -9.74 14.65
C VAL A 211 24.34 -9.50 13.20
N GLY A 212 24.15 -10.59 12.45
CA GLY A 212 23.69 -10.55 11.06
C GLY A 212 22.17 -10.52 10.92
N LEU A 213 21.45 -11.19 11.84
CA LEU A 213 19.99 -11.30 11.80
C LEU A 213 19.40 -11.07 13.20
N VAL A 214 18.40 -10.23 13.30
CA VAL A 214 17.56 -10.00 14.50
C VAL A 214 16.10 -10.27 14.23
N ALA A 215 15.33 -10.54 15.28
CA ALA A 215 13.88 -10.50 15.30
C ALA A 215 13.42 -9.33 16.17
N ILE A 216 12.33 -8.70 15.74
CA ILE A 216 11.67 -7.55 16.35
C ILE A 216 10.17 -7.85 16.34
N THR A 217 9.46 -7.65 17.46
CA THR A 217 8.09 -8.15 17.59
C THR A 217 7.03 -7.04 17.62
N ARG A 218 5.88 -7.31 17.01
CA ARG A 218 4.72 -6.43 17.07
C ARG A 218 4.19 -6.29 18.50
N ALA A 219 4.23 -7.38 19.29
CA ALA A 219 3.79 -7.39 20.69
C ALA A 219 4.57 -6.39 21.56
N ALA A 220 5.82 -6.12 21.21
CA ALA A 220 6.65 -5.09 21.87
C ALA A 220 6.60 -3.73 21.13
N GLY A 221 5.60 -3.49 20.26
CA GLY A 221 5.51 -2.25 19.49
C GLY A 221 6.65 -2.06 18.49
N PHE A 222 7.36 -3.12 18.13
CA PHE A 222 8.58 -3.10 17.31
C PHE A 222 9.76 -2.34 17.95
N MET A 223 9.82 -2.32 19.29
CA MET A 223 10.89 -1.66 20.06
C MET A 223 11.86 -2.64 20.73
N ASP A 224 11.58 -3.95 20.66
CA ASP A 224 12.48 -5.00 21.15
C ASP A 224 13.47 -5.44 20.07
N THR A 225 14.56 -6.08 20.50
CA THR A 225 15.50 -6.71 19.58
C THR A 225 16.02 -8.01 20.15
N ARG A 226 15.95 -9.07 19.37
CA ARG A 226 16.51 -10.36 19.75
C ARG A 226 17.48 -10.83 18.65
N ALA A 227 18.76 -11.07 19.03
CA ALA A 227 19.74 -11.63 18.11
C ALA A 227 19.37 -13.07 17.74
N LEU A 228 19.34 -13.38 16.46
CA LEU A 228 19.09 -14.72 15.93
C LEU A 228 20.36 -15.36 15.37
N VAL A 229 21.15 -14.60 14.61
CA VAL A 229 22.40 -15.10 14.02
C VAL A 229 23.53 -14.12 14.28
N ARG A 230 24.62 -14.63 14.85
CA ARG A 230 25.88 -13.90 15.03
C ARG A 230 26.89 -14.36 13.98
N MET A 231 27.66 -13.42 13.45
CA MET A 231 28.65 -13.63 12.39
C MET A 231 29.87 -12.75 12.65
N ASP A 232 31.06 -13.18 12.22
CA ASP A 232 32.26 -12.39 12.48
C ASP A 232 32.29 -11.04 11.77
N ASN A 233 31.76 -10.96 10.58
CA ASN A 233 31.71 -9.73 9.78
C ASN A 233 30.43 -9.70 8.96
N PRO A 234 29.27 -9.43 9.59
CA PRO A 234 28.00 -9.39 8.86
C PRO A 234 27.96 -8.18 7.93
N LYS A 235 27.80 -8.44 6.64
CA LYS A 235 27.45 -7.47 5.60
C LYS A 235 26.21 -7.96 4.88
N CYS A 236 25.15 -8.06 5.64
CA CYS A 236 23.86 -8.58 5.17
C CYS A 236 23.03 -7.43 4.60
N THR A 237 22.55 -7.57 3.37
CA THR A 237 21.85 -6.50 2.64
C THR A 237 20.55 -6.95 2.00
N GLY A 238 20.26 -8.23 2.01
CA GLY A 238 19.05 -8.81 1.45
C GLY A 238 18.47 -9.87 2.36
N ILE A 239 17.15 -9.90 2.45
CA ILE A 239 16.38 -10.84 3.25
C ILE A 239 15.06 -11.16 2.56
N ALA A 240 14.63 -12.40 2.69
CA ALA A 240 13.28 -12.84 2.30
C ALA A 240 12.78 -13.88 3.30
N VAL A 241 11.48 -13.85 3.56
CA VAL A 241 10.79 -14.90 4.33
C VAL A 241 10.02 -15.77 3.35
N HIS A 242 10.24 -17.08 3.42
CA HIS A 242 9.54 -18.02 2.55
C HIS A 242 8.06 -18.07 2.93
N PRO A 243 7.14 -17.80 1.99
CA PRO A 243 5.73 -17.57 2.32
C PRO A 243 5.02 -18.79 2.91
N THR A 244 5.47 -20.00 2.59
CA THR A 244 4.84 -21.25 3.05
C THR A 244 5.56 -21.83 4.27
N THR A 245 6.89 -21.88 4.28
CA THR A 245 7.66 -22.53 5.36
C THR A 245 8.04 -21.59 6.49
N GLY A 246 8.00 -20.28 6.25
CA GLY A 246 8.45 -19.27 7.21
C GLY A 246 9.98 -19.17 7.36
N ASP A 247 10.73 -19.92 6.57
CA ASP A 247 12.19 -19.87 6.60
C ASP A 247 12.71 -18.50 6.17
N ILE A 248 13.73 -18.01 6.84
CA ILE A 248 14.37 -16.75 6.51
C ILE A 248 15.62 -17.00 5.69
N ILE A 249 15.67 -16.46 4.48
CA ILE A 249 16.83 -16.50 3.60
C ILE A 249 17.46 -15.12 3.57
N PHE A 250 18.76 -15.05 3.82
CA PHE A 250 19.48 -13.78 3.79
C PHE A 250 20.91 -13.97 3.25
N ASN A 251 21.51 -12.89 2.78
CA ASN A 251 22.88 -12.92 2.26
C ASN A 251 23.89 -12.40 3.27
N ASN A 252 25.16 -12.75 3.06
CA ASN A 252 26.28 -12.02 3.63
C ASN A 252 27.32 -11.74 2.52
N GLN A 253 27.56 -10.48 2.24
CA GLN A 253 28.50 -10.05 1.20
C GLN A 253 29.97 -10.33 1.57
N SER A 254 30.29 -10.40 2.86
CA SER A 254 31.67 -10.62 3.32
C SER A 254 32.22 -11.98 2.92
N ASP A 255 31.39 -12.99 2.82
CA ASP A 255 31.77 -14.36 2.49
C ASP A 255 31.12 -14.90 1.22
N GLY A 256 30.18 -14.12 0.63
CA GLY A 256 29.51 -14.46 -0.61
C GLY A 256 28.47 -15.57 -0.49
N TYR A 257 27.97 -15.88 0.70
CA TYR A 257 26.99 -16.93 0.92
C TYR A 257 25.58 -16.44 1.13
N LEU A 258 24.64 -17.34 0.81
CA LEU A 258 23.27 -17.27 1.28
C LEU A 258 23.10 -18.16 2.51
N TYR A 259 22.31 -17.69 3.45
CA TYR A 259 22.01 -18.35 4.71
C TYR A 259 20.52 -18.63 4.80
N ARG A 260 20.17 -19.75 5.42
CA ARG A 260 18.81 -20.12 5.77
C ARG A 260 18.71 -20.24 7.29
N TYR A 261 17.81 -19.47 7.87
CA TYR A 261 17.43 -19.59 9.27
C TYR A 261 16.03 -20.19 9.35
N VAL A 262 15.85 -21.21 10.16
CA VAL A 262 14.58 -21.90 10.39
C VAL A 262 14.07 -21.50 11.78
N PRO A 263 12.99 -20.71 11.88
CA PRO A 263 12.41 -20.35 13.17
C PRO A 263 11.93 -21.58 13.95
N ASN A 264 11.85 -21.46 15.28
CA ASN A 264 11.32 -22.48 16.20
C ASN A 264 12.09 -23.82 16.22
N THR A 265 13.35 -23.80 15.83
CA THR A 265 14.28 -24.93 16.02
C THR A 265 15.32 -24.59 17.08
N ASP A 266 16.06 -25.61 17.56
CA ASP A 266 17.19 -25.40 18.47
C ASP A 266 18.18 -24.38 17.87
N LEU A 267 18.61 -23.41 18.66
CA LEU A 267 19.44 -22.29 18.21
C LEU A 267 20.70 -22.75 17.46
N ASP A 268 21.31 -23.87 17.86
CA ASP A 268 22.51 -24.41 17.23
C ASP A 268 22.27 -25.03 15.85
N LYS A 269 21.02 -25.26 15.49
CA LYS A 269 20.59 -25.86 14.21
C LYS A 269 19.76 -24.94 13.35
N ALA A 270 19.40 -23.76 13.87
CA ALA A 270 18.43 -22.87 13.25
C ALA A 270 18.91 -22.26 11.92
N TRP A 271 20.22 -22.14 11.72
CA TRP A 271 20.76 -21.58 10.48
C TRP A 271 21.74 -22.52 9.79
N LYS A 272 21.73 -22.50 8.49
CA LYS A 272 22.66 -23.26 7.64
C LYS A 272 23.11 -22.38 6.50
N ARG A 273 24.41 -22.49 6.20
CA ARG A 273 24.96 -21.96 4.95
C ARG A 273 24.45 -22.80 3.79
N LEU A 274 23.78 -22.16 2.84
CA LEU A 274 23.38 -22.83 1.62
C LEU A 274 24.63 -23.06 0.77
N LYS A 275 24.92 -24.34 0.45
CA LYS A 275 26.02 -24.69 -0.44
C LYS A 275 25.63 -24.20 -1.86
N ARG A 276 26.66 -23.76 -2.60
CA ARG A 276 26.54 -23.50 -4.06
C ARG A 276 26.19 -24.78 -4.78
#